data_f5924203794bc8fd0bc730cc2e7f6844
#
_entry.id   f5924203794bc8fd0bc730cc2e7f6844
#
_cell.length_a   1.000
_cell.length_b   1.000
_cell.length_c   1.000
_cell.angle_alpha   90.00
_cell.angle_beta   90.00
_cell.angle_gamma   90.00
#
_symmetry.space_group_name_H-M   'P 1'
#
loop_
_entity.id
_entity.type
_entity.pdbx_description
1 polymer ?
#
loop_
_entity_poly.entity_id
_entity_poly.type
_entity_poly.pdbx_seq_one_letter_code
_entity_poly.pdbx_strand_id
1 'polypeptide(L)'
;DIELTAKVAPGDFGHANGSAAWRRILDLLDQKEYQYDEGFYGNLDQLSEKIAYFFQLCLQGIEAAPNAAHAMITVSQKGLVQGLLTDAQPFSLIQALRAFGQQTKLPPLNELFDPACLILSCQVGVRKPSPTLYDTCLQRFAEKGIQPGEILYVGNRLQSDLAVAKQLGIKTALYVGDKLSLKANSTEINNKNLRPKRLLTDLKQISNIVGQ
;
A
#
# COMPACT_ATOMS: atom_id res chain seq x y z
N ASP A 1 -9.47 20.09 -18.41
CA ASP A 1 -9.49 18.91 -17.54
C ASP A 1 -8.09 18.27 -17.53
N ILE A 2 -7.54 18.04 -16.34
CA ILE A 2 -6.26 17.33 -16.18
C ILE A 2 -6.60 15.84 -16.01
N GLU A 3 -6.20 15.03 -16.96
CA GLU A 3 -6.34 13.58 -16.84
C GLU A 3 -5.23 13.07 -15.92
N LEU A 4 -5.57 12.79 -14.66
CA LEU A 4 -4.64 12.36 -13.61
C LEU A 4 -4.40 10.84 -13.57
N THR A 5 -5.19 10.09 -14.35
CA THR A 5 -5.10 8.63 -14.39
C THR A 5 -4.97 8.16 -15.83
N ALA A 6 -4.13 7.16 -16.06
CA ALA A 6 -4.09 6.50 -17.35
C ALA A 6 -5.41 5.74 -17.63
N LYS A 7 -5.72 5.51 -18.91
CA LYS A 7 -6.79 4.61 -19.30
C LYS A 7 -6.48 3.20 -18.81
N VAL A 8 -7.43 2.58 -18.12
CA VAL A 8 -7.28 1.27 -17.49
C VAL A 8 -8.29 0.28 -18.07
N ALA A 9 -8.07 -1.01 -17.82
CA ALA A 9 -8.98 -2.07 -18.25
C ALA A 9 -10.35 -1.96 -17.56
N PRO A 10 -11.43 -2.51 -18.17
CA PRO A 10 -12.74 -2.58 -17.53
C PRO A 10 -12.66 -3.27 -16.17
N GLY A 11 -13.22 -2.64 -15.14
CA GLY A 11 -13.19 -3.15 -13.77
C GLY A 11 -12.00 -2.67 -12.94
N ASP A 12 -11.00 -2.06 -13.56
CA ASP A 12 -9.88 -1.43 -12.86
C ASP A 12 -10.17 0.04 -12.51
N PHE A 13 -9.46 0.53 -11.51
CA PHE A 13 -9.50 1.90 -11.03
C PHE A 13 -8.11 2.53 -11.21
N GLY A 14 -7.99 3.55 -12.04
CA GLY A 14 -6.72 4.21 -12.32
C GLY A 14 -6.07 4.77 -11.05
N HIS A 15 -4.76 4.64 -10.96
CA HIS A 15 -3.98 5.30 -9.91
C HIS A 15 -3.76 6.78 -10.28
N ALA A 16 -4.11 7.69 -9.37
CA ALA A 16 -3.81 9.12 -9.52
C ALA A 16 -2.36 9.39 -9.05
N ASN A 17 -1.49 9.73 -9.99
CA ASN A 17 -0.09 10.04 -9.69
C ASN A 17 0.04 11.51 -9.26
N GLY A 18 0.38 11.73 -7.98
CA GLY A 18 0.56 13.07 -7.41
C GLY A 18 1.69 13.85 -8.06
N SER A 19 2.81 13.21 -8.38
CA SER A 19 3.94 13.87 -9.04
C SER A 19 3.57 14.34 -10.46
N ALA A 20 2.82 13.53 -11.20
CA ALA A 20 2.33 13.92 -12.53
C ALA A 20 1.35 15.11 -12.46
N ALA A 21 0.51 15.17 -11.43
CA ALA A 21 -0.37 16.31 -11.20
C ALA A 21 0.42 17.60 -10.95
N TRP A 22 1.42 17.54 -10.08
CA TRP A 22 2.29 18.68 -9.80
C TRP A 22 3.14 19.06 -11.00
N ARG A 23 3.65 18.09 -11.77
CA ARG A 23 4.37 18.35 -13.02
C ARG A 23 3.51 19.15 -13.98
N ARG A 24 2.25 18.79 -14.16
CA ARG A 24 1.33 19.54 -15.03
C ARG A 24 1.09 20.98 -14.55
N ILE A 25 1.01 21.19 -13.23
CA ILE A 25 0.90 22.54 -12.65
C ILE A 25 2.17 23.34 -12.94
N LEU A 26 3.35 22.74 -12.77
CA LEU A 26 4.63 23.40 -13.04
C LEU A 26 4.79 23.76 -14.53
N ASP A 27 4.38 22.89 -15.45
CA ASP A 27 4.38 23.19 -16.89
C ASP A 27 3.51 24.40 -17.22
N LEU A 28 2.38 24.58 -16.54
CA LEU A 28 1.51 25.76 -16.70
C LEU A 28 2.12 27.03 -16.09
N LEU A 29 2.90 26.90 -15.03
CA LEU A 29 3.61 28.01 -14.41
C LEU A 29 4.83 28.44 -15.26
N ASP A 30 5.53 27.48 -15.84
CA ASP A 30 6.64 27.72 -16.76
C ASP A 30 6.18 28.51 -17.99
N GLN A 31 5.01 28.20 -18.55
CA GLN A 31 4.37 28.99 -19.61
C GLN A 31 4.08 30.46 -19.21
N LYS A 32 4.09 30.75 -17.91
CA LYS A 32 3.93 32.10 -17.34
C LYS A 32 5.24 32.68 -16.82
N GLU A 33 6.36 32.16 -17.32
CA GLU A 33 7.71 32.61 -16.99
C GLU A 33 8.05 32.51 -15.48
N TYR A 34 7.37 31.60 -14.76
CA TYR A 34 7.72 31.29 -13.37
C TYR A 34 9.11 30.68 -13.30
N GLN A 35 9.99 31.33 -12.53
CA GLN A 35 11.35 30.85 -12.31
C GLN A 35 11.53 30.22 -10.95
N TYR A 36 12.36 29.19 -10.88
CA TYR A 36 12.78 28.53 -9.66
C TYR A 36 14.27 28.20 -9.69
N ASP A 37 14.87 27.95 -8.55
CA ASP A 37 16.29 27.56 -8.45
C ASP A 37 16.48 26.11 -8.87
N GLU A 38 16.78 25.89 -10.15
CA GLU A 38 17.04 24.58 -10.72
C GLU A 38 18.28 23.90 -10.12
N GLY A 39 19.29 24.69 -9.71
CA GLY A 39 20.49 24.16 -9.05
C GLY A 39 20.18 23.52 -7.69
N PHE A 40 19.16 24.02 -6.98
CA PHE A 40 18.73 23.50 -5.70
C PHE A 40 17.62 22.44 -5.81
N TYR A 41 16.63 22.69 -6.67
CA TYR A 41 15.45 21.82 -6.76
C TYR A 41 15.58 20.73 -7.83
N GLY A 42 16.53 20.86 -8.75
CA GLY A 42 16.65 19.97 -9.91
C GLY A 42 15.70 20.37 -11.04
N ASN A 43 15.58 19.52 -12.03
CA ASN A 43 14.67 19.77 -13.16
C ASN A 43 13.18 19.71 -12.73
N LEU A 44 12.27 20.03 -13.64
CA LEU A 44 10.82 20.07 -13.34
C LEU A 44 10.25 18.74 -12.84
N ASP A 45 10.78 17.59 -13.27
CA ASP A 45 10.33 16.28 -12.77
C ASP A 45 10.72 16.10 -11.31
N GLN A 46 11.98 16.41 -10.98
CA GLN A 46 12.50 16.34 -9.61
C GLN A 46 11.78 17.33 -8.68
N LEU A 47 11.51 18.54 -9.16
CA LEU A 47 10.74 19.52 -8.42
C LEU A 47 9.31 19.04 -8.17
N SER A 48 8.65 18.46 -9.18
CA SER A 48 7.29 17.93 -9.04
C SER A 48 7.20 16.81 -8.01
N GLU A 49 8.19 15.92 -7.97
CA GLU A 49 8.28 14.86 -6.96
C GLU A 49 8.48 15.41 -5.54
N LYS A 50 9.37 16.40 -5.39
CA LYS A 50 9.62 17.07 -4.10
C LYS A 50 8.36 17.77 -3.60
N ILE A 51 7.64 18.49 -4.47
CA ILE A 51 6.40 19.16 -4.10
C ILE A 51 5.32 18.13 -3.73
N ALA A 52 5.14 17.06 -4.52
CA ALA A 52 4.18 16.00 -4.22
C ALA A 52 4.45 15.36 -2.85
N TYR A 53 5.70 15.06 -2.55
CA TYR A 53 6.12 14.52 -1.26
C TYR A 53 5.82 15.48 -0.11
N PHE A 54 6.23 16.76 -0.23
CA PHE A 54 6.00 17.77 0.80
C PHE A 54 4.50 18.02 1.03
N PHE A 55 3.74 18.13 -0.05
CA PHE A 55 2.29 18.30 0.02
C PHE A 55 1.61 17.15 0.76
N GLN A 56 2.01 15.91 0.45
CA GLN A 56 1.47 14.73 1.13
C GLN A 56 1.84 14.71 2.62
N LEU A 57 3.06 15.09 2.98
CA LEU A 57 3.47 15.20 4.39
C LEU A 57 2.65 16.22 5.16
N CYS A 58 2.31 17.36 4.54
CA CYS A 58 1.51 18.40 5.17
C CYS A 58 0.03 18.01 5.33
N LEU A 59 -0.51 17.25 4.38
CA LEU A 59 -1.93 16.88 4.38
C LEU A 59 -2.22 15.64 5.23
N GLN A 60 -1.33 14.65 5.19
CA GLN A 60 -1.58 13.35 5.80
C GLN A 60 -0.29 12.77 6.36
N GLY A 61 -0.11 12.87 7.65
CA GLY A 61 0.91 12.10 8.35
C GLY A 61 0.66 10.61 8.22
N ILE A 62 1.72 9.82 8.16
CA ILE A 62 1.66 8.35 8.22
C ILE A 62 2.14 7.93 9.60
N GLU A 63 1.27 7.23 10.31
CA GLU A 63 1.59 6.57 11.57
C GLU A 63 1.49 5.07 11.41
N ALA A 64 2.39 4.35 12.05
CA ALA A 64 2.33 2.90 12.09
C ALA A 64 1.32 2.45 13.14
N ALA A 65 0.44 1.51 12.78
CA ALA A 65 -0.43 0.86 13.76
C ALA A 65 0.40 0.23 14.89
N PRO A 66 -0.13 0.18 16.12
CA PRO A 66 0.61 -0.41 17.24
C PRO A 66 1.14 -1.82 16.92
N ASN A 67 2.39 -2.06 17.27
CA ASN A 67 3.08 -3.34 17.05
C ASN A 67 3.29 -3.75 15.57
N ALA A 68 3.07 -2.86 14.60
CA ALA A 68 3.22 -3.19 13.19
C ALA A 68 4.65 -3.64 12.85
N ALA A 69 5.65 -2.87 13.25
CA ALA A 69 7.06 -3.21 13.00
C ALA A 69 7.45 -4.55 13.66
N HIS A 70 7.01 -4.76 14.90
CA HIS A 70 7.28 -6.01 15.63
C HIS A 70 6.64 -7.22 14.95
N ALA A 71 5.40 -7.10 14.49
CA ALA A 71 4.71 -8.16 13.76
C ALA A 71 5.45 -8.54 12.46
N MET A 72 5.86 -7.54 11.66
CA MET A 72 6.60 -7.75 10.42
C MET A 72 7.94 -8.44 10.66
N ILE A 73 8.70 -8.00 11.66
CA ILE A 73 9.99 -8.62 12.02
C ILE A 73 9.77 -10.07 12.45
N THR A 74 8.75 -10.34 13.26
CA THR A 74 8.45 -11.72 13.72
C THR A 74 8.07 -12.64 12.55
N VAL A 75 7.30 -12.15 11.58
CA VAL A 75 6.94 -12.92 10.38
C VAL A 75 8.17 -13.21 9.53
N SER A 76 9.04 -12.22 9.32
CA SER A 76 10.31 -12.38 8.61
C SER A 76 11.21 -13.42 9.28
N GLN A 77 11.36 -13.36 10.61
CA GLN A 77 12.16 -14.31 11.38
C GLN A 77 11.66 -15.76 11.32
N LYS A 78 10.40 -15.97 10.96
CA LYS A 78 9.84 -17.31 10.68
C LYS A 78 10.18 -17.84 9.28
N GLY A 79 10.93 -17.10 8.48
CA GLY A 79 11.30 -17.47 7.12
C GLY A 79 10.14 -17.44 6.12
N LEU A 80 9.06 -16.71 6.43
CA LEU A 80 7.91 -16.58 5.55
C LEU A 80 8.13 -15.45 4.55
N VAL A 81 7.68 -15.66 3.31
CA VAL A 81 7.67 -14.60 2.29
C VAL A 81 6.67 -13.53 2.68
N GLN A 82 7.15 -12.32 2.85
CA GLN A 82 6.35 -11.17 3.23
C GLN A 82 6.29 -10.16 2.08
N GLY A 83 5.10 -9.75 1.69
CA GLY A 83 4.84 -8.78 0.63
C GLY A 83 4.00 -7.60 1.11
N LEU A 84 3.91 -6.59 0.28
CA LEU A 84 3.11 -5.40 0.50
C LEU A 84 2.24 -5.12 -0.73
N LEU A 85 0.93 -5.04 -0.54
CA LEU A 85 -0.03 -4.62 -1.56
C LEU A 85 -0.72 -3.34 -1.07
N THR A 86 -0.39 -2.20 -1.66
CA THR A 86 -0.87 -0.90 -1.15
C THR A 86 -1.16 0.11 -2.25
N ASP A 87 -2.19 0.93 -2.00
CA ASP A 87 -2.36 2.17 -2.75
C ASP A 87 -1.31 3.16 -2.25
N ALA A 88 -0.37 3.53 -3.12
CA ALA A 88 0.82 4.26 -2.74
C ALA A 88 1.30 5.22 -3.82
N GLN A 89 1.84 6.34 -3.42
CA GLN A 89 2.68 7.19 -4.24
C GLN A 89 4.13 6.66 -4.23
N PRO A 90 5.01 7.09 -5.15
CA PRO A 90 6.40 6.59 -5.21
C PRO A 90 7.16 6.69 -3.88
N PHE A 91 6.90 7.72 -3.10
CA PHE A 91 7.54 8.00 -1.81
C PHE A 91 6.86 7.36 -0.58
N SER A 92 5.68 6.74 -0.76
CA SER A 92 4.88 6.24 0.39
C SER A 92 5.58 5.12 1.16
N LEU A 93 6.37 4.29 0.48
CA LEU A 93 7.14 3.24 1.14
C LEU A 93 8.17 3.82 2.13
N ILE A 94 8.85 4.90 1.74
CA ILE A 94 9.82 5.58 2.60
C ILE A 94 9.13 6.15 3.84
N GLN A 95 7.95 6.76 3.67
CA GLN A 95 7.15 7.28 4.78
C GLN A 95 6.72 6.15 5.74
N ALA A 96 6.26 5.03 5.20
CA ALA A 96 5.86 3.87 5.99
C ALA A 96 7.05 3.28 6.77
N LEU A 97 8.21 3.10 6.13
CA LEU A 97 9.42 2.60 6.79
C LEU A 97 9.91 3.54 7.91
N ARG A 98 9.80 4.86 7.72
CA ARG A 98 10.10 5.82 8.78
C ARG A 98 9.14 5.67 9.96
N ALA A 99 7.85 5.51 9.72
CA ALA A 99 6.85 5.31 10.78
C ALA A 99 7.09 3.99 11.54
N PHE A 100 7.42 2.89 10.83
CA PHE A 100 7.77 1.63 11.47
C PHE A 100 9.07 1.74 12.28
N GLY A 101 10.07 2.46 11.76
CA GLY A 101 11.34 2.71 12.43
C GLY A 101 11.23 3.48 13.75
N GLN A 102 10.13 4.24 13.95
CA GLN A 102 9.83 4.88 15.23
C GLN A 102 9.42 3.88 16.31
N GLN A 103 8.90 2.71 15.94
CA GLN A 103 8.52 1.66 16.91
C GLN A 103 9.70 0.81 17.35
N THR A 104 10.61 0.49 16.44
CA THR A 104 11.81 -0.31 16.70
C THR A 104 12.77 -0.22 15.52
N LYS A 105 14.05 -0.59 15.76
CA LYS A 105 15.05 -0.70 14.69
C LYS A 105 14.62 -1.78 13.68
N LEU A 106 14.46 -1.38 12.43
CA LEU A 106 14.10 -2.30 11.35
C LEU A 106 15.34 -3.01 10.79
N PRO A 107 15.23 -4.28 10.37
CA PRO A 107 16.22 -4.91 9.52
C PRO A 107 16.23 -4.26 8.12
N PRO A 108 17.20 -4.59 7.26
CA PRO A 108 17.18 -4.19 5.86
C PRO A 108 15.87 -4.54 5.16
N LEU A 109 15.45 -3.72 4.19
CA LEU A 109 14.14 -3.87 3.52
C LEU A 109 13.97 -5.25 2.89
N ASN A 110 15.02 -5.79 2.26
CA ASN A 110 15.03 -7.11 1.63
C ASN A 110 15.00 -8.30 2.60
N GLU A 111 15.28 -8.05 3.87
CA GLU A 111 15.07 -9.04 4.94
C GLU A 111 13.65 -8.96 5.51
N LEU A 112 13.03 -7.77 5.46
CA LEU A 112 11.70 -7.54 5.97
C LEU A 112 10.63 -7.94 4.96
N PHE A 113 10.83 -7.58 3.69
CA PHE A 113 9.92 -7.87 2.58
C PHE A 113 10.68 -8.50 1.41
N ASP A 114 10.02 -9.40 0.71
CA ASP A 114 10.53 -9.83 -0.59
C ASP A 114 10.34 -8.69 -1.61
N PRO A 115 11.42 -8.19 -2.24
CA PRO A 115 11.34 -7.05 -3.16
C PRO A 115 10.41 -7.29 -4.36
N ALA A 116 10.30 -8.55 -4.84
CA ALA A 116 9.38 -8.89 -5.93
C ALA A 116 7.91 -8.84 -5.51
N CYS A 117 7.63 -8.96 -4.21
CA CYS A 117 6.28 -8.92 -3.64
C CYS A 117 5.88 -7.54 -3.08
N LEU A 118 6.63 -6.48 -3.42
CA LEU A 118 6.26 -5.09 -3.14
C LEU A 118 5.39 -4.55 -4.28
N ILE A 119 4.08 -4.62 -4.12
CA ILE A 119 3.10 -4.21 -5.14
C ILE A 119 2.53 -2.85 -4.76
N LEU A 120 3.00 -1.82 -5.42
CA LEU A 120 2.58 -0.44 -5.22
C LEU A 120 1.68 0.02 -6.38
N SER A 121 0.53 0.59 -6.09
CA SER A 121 -0.41 1.05 -7.12
C SER A 121 0.20 2.04 -8.11
N CYS A 122 1.13 2.88 -7.69
CA CYS A 122 1.85 3.81 -8.57
C CYS A 122 2.74 3.12 -9.61
N GLN A 123 3.22 1.91 -9.33
CA GLN A 123 4.03 1.12 -10.26
C GLN A 123 3.17 0.33 -11.25
N VAL A 124 2.00 -0.14 -10.80
CA VAL A 124 1.07 -0.93 -11.62
C VAL A 124 0.15 -0.03 -12.45
N GLY A 125 -0.05 1.23 -12.02
CA GLY A 125 -0.93 2.19 -12.68
C GLY A 125 -2.41 2.09 -12.26
N VAL A 126 -2.76 1.13 -11.39
CA VAL A 126 -4.11 0.93 -10.88
C VAL A 126 -4.11 0.80 -9.36
N ARG A 127 -5.23 1.19 -8.72
CA ARG A 127 -5.41 1.13 -7.27
C ARG A 127 -6.45 0.10 -6.85
N LYS A 128 -6.49 -0.25 -5.59
CA LYS A 128 -7.54 -1.11 -5.03
C LYS A 128 -8.93 -0.49 -5.24
N PRO A 129 -9.95 -1.29 -5.54
CA PRO A 129 -9.99 -2.77 -5.58
C PRO A 129 -9.72 -3.40 -6.95
N SER A 130 -8.90 -2.82 -7.80
CA SER A 130 -8.63 -3.29 -9.17
C SER A 130 -8.18 -4.75 -9.21
N PRO A 131 -8.81 -5.61 -10.01
CA PRO A 131 -8.37 -7.00 -10.19
C PRO A 131 -6.90 -7.09 -10.62
N THR A 132 -6.48 -6.28 -11.59
CA THR A 132 -5.10 -6.25 -12.11
C THR A 132 -4.05 -6.08 -11.01
N LEU A 133 -4.34 -5.28 -9.96
CA LEU A 133 -3.41 -5.09 -8.85
C LEU A 133 -3.24 -6.37 -8.02
N TYR A 134 -4.33 -7.10 -7.80
CA TYR A 134 -4.30 -8.37 -7.05
C TYR A 134 -3.71 -9.51 -7.89
N ASP A 135 -4.00 -9.56 -9.18
CA ASP A 135 -3.43 -10.55 -10.11
C ASP A 135 -1.91 -10.39 -10.18
N THR A 136 -1.41 -9.15 -10.25
CA THR A 136 0.02 -8.87 -10.16
C THR A 136 0.63 -9.42 -8.87
N CYS A 137 -0.05 -9.23 -7.74
CA CYS A 137 0.39 -9.76 -6.46
C CYS A 137 0.44 -11.30 -6.47
N LEU A 138 -0.64 -11.96 -6.92
CA LEU A 138 -0.72 -13.41 -7.00
C LEU A 138 0.35 -14.00 -7.92
N GLN A 139 0.61 -13.38 -9.06
CA GLN A 139 1.68 -13.80 -9.97
C GLN A 139 3.05 -13.81 -9.27
N ARG A 140 3.38 -12.72 -8.53
CA ARG A 140 4.66 -12.65 -7.81
C ARG A 140 4.82 -13.72 -6.73
N PHE A 141 3.74 -14.06 -6.03
CA PHE A 141 3.75 -15.17 -5.08
C PHE A 141 3.83 -16.53 -5.78
N ALA A 142 3.12 -16.72 -6.90
CA ALA A 142 3.16 -17.93 -7.70
C ALA A 142 4.56 -18.23 -8.27
N GLU A 143 5.32 -17.20 -8.68
CA GLU A 143 6.72 -17.32 -9.10
C GLU A 143 7.63 -17.91 -7.99
N LYS A 144 7.18 -17.86 -6.73
CA LYS A 144 7.84 -18.46 -5.56
C LYS A 144 7.23 -19.80 -5.14
N GLY A 145 6.30 -20.33 -5.94
CA GLY A 145 5.60 -21.58 -5.64
C GLY A 145 4.49 -21.46 -4.62
N ILE A 146 4.11 -20.25 -4.20
CA ILE A 146 3.10 -19.98 -3.17
C ILE A 146 1.72 -19.83 -3.83
N GLN A 147 0.77 -20.68 -3.41
CA GLN A 147 -0.59 -20.67 -3.92
C GLN A 147 -1.48 -19.67 -3.16
N PRO A 148 -2.60 -19.17 -3.75
CA PRO A 148 -3.48 -18.21 -3.09
C PRO A 148 -3.96 -18.66 -1.70
N GLY A 149 -4.27 -19.95 -1.54
CA GLY A 149 -4.69 -20.53 -0.26
C GLY A 149 -3.62 -20.58 0.83
N GLU A 150 -2.36 -20.32 0.50
CA GLU A 150 -1.23 -20.24 1.43
C GLU A 150 -0.93 -18.80 1.85
N ILE A 151 -1.51 -17.80 1.17
CA ILE A 151 -1.33 -16.38 1.46
C ILE A 151 -2.34 -15.96 2.54
N LEU A 152 -1.86 -15.19 3.53
CA LEU A 152 -2.68 -14.44 4.47
C LEU A 152 -2.60 -12.94 4.12
N TYR A 153 -3.70 -12.37 3.67
CA TYR A 153 -3.82 -10.92 3.46
C TYR A 153 -4.37 -10.25 4.73
N VAL A 154 -3.61 -9.32 5.27
CA VAL A 154 -4.02 -8.52 6.43
C VAL A 154 -4.35 -7.11 5.95
N GLY A 155 -5.57 -6.66 6.21
CA GLY A 155 -6.03 -5.33 5.81
C GLY A 155 -7.05 -4.77 6.80
N ASN A 156 -7.43 -3.51 6.60
CA ASN A 156 -8.38 -2.80 7.46
C ASN A 156 -9.67 -2.37 6.75
N ARG A 157 -9.79 -2.68 5.45
CA ARG A 157 -10.97 -2.36 4.63
C ARG A 157 -11.63 -3.66 4.15
N LEU A 158 -12.89 -3.87 4.53
CA LEU A 158 -13.59 -5.10 4.16
C LEU A 158 -13.83 -5.21 2.66
N GLN A 159 -14.38 -4.17 2.05
CA GLN A 159 -14.83 -4.25 0.66
C GLN A 159 -13.69 -4.07 -0.34
N SER A 160 -12.85 -3.04 -0.17
CA SER A 160 -11.80 -2.74 -1.14
C SER A 160 -10.56 -3.63 -1.03
N ASP A 161 -10.37 -4.27 0.12
CA ASP A 161 -9.18 -5.09 0.37
C ASP A 161 -9.56 -6.58 0.49
N LEU A 162 -10.29 -6.92 1.56
CA LEU A 162 -10.48 -8.31 1.95
C LEU A 162 -11.47 -9.08 1.08
N ALA A 163 -12.50 -8.40 0.55
CA ALA A 163 -13.48 -9.03 -0.33
C ALA A 163 -12.83 -9.52 -1.62
N VAL A 164 -12.01 -8.69 -2.25
CA VAL A 164 -11.29 -9.06 -3.48
C VAL A 164 -10.30 -10.19 -3.20
N ALA A 165 -9.48 -10.05 -2.16
CA ALA A 165 -8.54 -11.11 -1.77
C ALA A 165 -9.25 -12.46 -1.51
N LYS A 166 -10.39 -12.44 -0.83
CA LYS A 166 -11.20 -13.63 -0.56
C LYS A 166 -11.76 -14.28 -1.83
N GLN A 167 -12.24 -13.48 -2.79
CA GLN A 167 -12.74 -14.00 -4.09
C GLN A 167 -11.63 -14.71 -4.88
N LEU A 168 -10.38 -14.28 -4.71
CA LEU A 168 -9.20 -14.88 -5.32
C LEU A 168 -8.62 -16.07 -4.53
N GLY A 169 -9.30 -16.54 -3.48
CA GLY A 169 -8.88 -17.68 -2.69
C GLY A 169 -7.83 -17.39 -1.62
N ILE A 170 -7.49 -16.12 -1.41
CA ILE A 170 -6.53 -15.69 -0.39
C ILE A 170 -7.21 -15.75 1.00
N LYS A 171 -6.51 -16.23 2.00
CA LYS A 171 -6.96 -16.16 3.41
C LYS A 171 -6.90 -14.70 3.88
N THR A 172 -7.93 -14.26 4.61
CA THR A 172 -8.06 -12.85 5.01
C THR A 172 -8.12 -12.68 6.52
N ALA A 173 -7.46 -11.62 7.01
CA ALA A 173 -7.56 -11.15 8.38
C ALA A 173 -7.88 -9.64 8.39
N LEU A 174 -8.90 -9.26 9.13
CA LEU A 174 -9.27 -7.86 9.32
C LEU A 174 -8.60 -7.32 10.58
N TYR A 175 -7.81 -6.27 10.43
CA TYR A 175 -7.27 -5.52 11.56
C TYR A 175 -8.32 -4.52 12.07
N VAL A 176 -8.64 -4.65 13.36
CA VAL A 176 -9.64 -3.85 14.08
C VAL A 176 -9.07 -3.26 15.39
N GLY A 177 -7.77 -3.05 15.44
CA GLY A 177 -7.06 -2.65 16.66
C GLY A 177 -7.50 -1.31 17.25
N ASP A 178 -8.06 -0.43 16.44
CA ASP A 178 -8.64 0.84 16.90
C ASP A 178 -9.73 1.34 15.94
N LYS A 179 -10.52 2.34 16.39
CA LYS A 179 -11.62 2.90 15.59
C LYS A 179 -11.15 3.66 14.36
N LEU A 180 -9.94 4.20 14.37
CA LEU A 180 -9.38 4.96 13.26
C LEU A 180 -8.89 4.03 12.16
N SER A 181 -8.31 2.90 12.54
CA SER A 181 -7.83 1.87 11.62
C SER A 181 -8.96 1.12 10.93
N LEU A 182 -10.06 0.82 11.63
CA LEU A 182 -11.18 0.10 11.05
C LEU A 182 -11.92 0.97 10.00
N LYS A 183 -11.82 0.58 8.75
CA LYS A 183 -12.53 1.21 7.62
C LYS A 183 -13.63 0.27 7.11
N ALA A 184 -14.66 0.07 7.94
CA ALA A 184 -15.84 -0.74 7.60
C ALA A 184 -17.10 -0.09 8.20
N ASN A 185 -18.18 -0.12 7.44
CA ASN A 185 -19.49 0.33 7.90
C ASN A 185 -20.34 -0.84 8.44
N SER A 186 -21.45 -0.53 9.10
CA SER A 186 -22.34 -1.53 9.71
C SER A 186 -22.90 -2.53 8.69
N THR A 187 -23.19 -2.09 7.47
CA THR A 187 -23.68 -2.95 6.39
C THR A 187 -22.64 -3.97 5.97
N GLU A 188 -21.38 -3.53 5.82
CA GLU A 188 -20.26 -4.40 5.47
C GLU A 188 -19.98 -5.43 6.58
N ILE A 189 -19.98 -5.01 7.85
CA ILE A 189 -19.73 -5.88 9.00
C ILE A 189 -20.79 -6.97 9.10
N ASN A 190 -22.05 -6.65 8.82
CA ASN A 190 -23.18 -7.58 8.87
C ASN A 190 -23.26 -8.50 7.64
N ASN A 191 -22.53 -8.20 6.57
CA ASN A 191 -22.53 -9.00 5.36
C ASN A 191 -21.70 -10.28 5.55
N LYS A 192 -22.37 -11.43 5.62
CA LYS A 192 -21.73 -12.75 5.80
C LYS A 192 -20.69 -13.07 4.71
N ASN A 193 -20.90 -12.58 3.48
CA ASN A 193 -19.98 -12.82 2.36
C ASN A 193 -18.66 -12.08 2.51
N LEU A 194 -18.66 -10.94 3.23
CA LEU A 194 -17.47 -10.14 3.48
C LEU A 194 -16.68 -10.58 4.73
N ARG A 195 -17.23 -11.51 5.53
CA ARG A 195 -16.56 -11.94 6.78
C ARG A 195 -15.14 -12.42 6.51
N PRO A 196 -14.13 -11.83 7.18
CA PRO A 196 -12.74 -12.29 7.10
C PRO A 196 -12.60 -13.64 7.82
N LYS A 197 -11.55 -14.38 7.51
CA LYS A 197 -11.26 -15.64 8.20
C LYS A 197 -10.80 -15.41 9.65
N ARG A 198 -10.18 -14.27 9.91
CA ARG A 198 -9.68 -13.88 11.25
C ARG A 198 -9.95 -12.39 11.50
N LEU A 199 -10.07 -12.05 12.78
CA LEU A 199 -10.07 -10.69 13.29
C LEU A 199 -8.79 -10.50 14.13
N LEU A 200 -8.11 -9.38 13.95
CA LEU A 200 -6.90 -9.01 14.67
C LEU A 200 -7.16 -7.71 15.43
N THR A 201 -7.12 -7.75 16.74
CA THR A 201 -7.17 -6.57 17.59
C THR A 201 -5.76 -6.04 17.91
N ASP A 202 -4.75 -6.88 17.73
CA ASP A 202 -3.33 -6.53 17.83
C ASP A 202 -2.58 -7.27 16.72
N LEU A 203 -1.67 -6.57 16.02
CA LEU A 203 -0.88 -7.15 14.94
C LEU A 203 0.08 -8.25 15.42
N LYS A 204 0.48 -8.27 16.69
CA LYS A 204 1.23 -9.39 17.29
C LYS A 204 0.53 -10.74 17.14
N GLN A 205 -0.80 -10.74 17.04
CA GLN A 205 -1.57 -11.99 16.85
C GLN A 205 -1.24 -12.69 15.52
N ILE A 206 -0.65 -11.99 14.56
CA ILE A 206 -0.22 -12.58 13.28
C ILE A 206 0.74 -13.74 13.53
N SER A 207 1.67 -13.58 14.47
CA SER A 207 2.65 -14.62 14.82
C SER A 207 2.04 -15.95 15.27
N ASN A 208 0.81 -15.93 15.78
CA ASN A 208 0.07 -17.11 16.23
C ASN A 208 -0.72 -17.78 15.09
N ILE A 209 -0.81 -17.14 13.92
CA ILE A 209 -1.63 -17.59 12.78
C ILE A 209 -0.75 -18.16 11.69
N VAL A 210 0.43 -17.56 11.48
CA VAL A 210 1.34 -17.91 10.39
C VAL A 210 2.44 -18.87 10.87
N GLY A 211 2.81 -19.82 10.00
CA GLY A 211 3.88 -20.78 10.30
C GLY A 211 3.45 -21.92 11.25
N GLN A 212 2.13 -22.20 11.30
CA GLN A 212 1.59 -23.41 11.92
C GLN A 212 1.32 -24.47 10.87
#